data_a0b7a47d90d03a993953210fee2a8937
#
_entry.id   a0b7a47d90d03a993953210fee2a8937
#
_cell.length_a   1.000
_cell.length_b   1.000
_cell.length_c   1.000
_cell.angle_alpha   90.00
_cell.angle_beta   90.00
_cell.angle_gamma   90.00
#
_symmetry.space_group_name_H-M   'P 1'
#
loop_
_entity.id
_entity.type
_entity.pdbx_description
1 polymer ?
#
loop_
_entity_poly.entity_id
_entity_poly.type
_entity_poly.pdbx_seq_one_letter_code
_entity_poly.pdbx_strand_id
1 'polypeptide(L)'
;MGDVQFRSFFLGGFECSTHRLRNGKRLDLLEATRHAEFVQADYRRLQEQGIYSARSGIRWHLIETAPYRYDFSSALPMVRAARDTGMQVIWDLCHYGWPDGLDIFRPEFVKRFAAMAQAFAGLLRNEGDDAPLLTPINEISFFSWAAGEVEYMNPFARGRGLEL
;
A
#
# COMPACT_ATOMS: atom_id res chain seq x y z
N MET A 1 -10.17 30.53 -2.34
CA MET A 1 -10.08 29.44 -1.35
C MET A 1 -9.20 28.39 -1.99
N GLY A 2 -8.02 28.08 -1.45
CA GLY A 2 -7.21 27.01 -1.98
C GLY A 2 -7.95 25.68 -1.85
N ASP A 3 -7.90 24.84 -2.86
CA ASP A 3 -8.51 23.52 -2.84
C ASP A 3 -7.96 22.73 -1.65
N VAL A 4 -8.86 22.33 -0.74
CA VAL A 4 -8.50 21.52 0.42
C VAL A 4 -8.24 20.12 -0.10
N GLN A 5 -6.98 19.66 -0.03
CA GLN A 5 -6.55 18.35 -0.56
C GLN A 5 -7.24 17.18 0.16
N PHE A 6 -7.47 17.30 1.48
CA PHE A 6 -8.08 16.26 2.28
C PHE A 6 -9.52 16.62 2.70
N ARG A 7 -10.41 15.61 2.73
CA ARG A 7 -11.82 15.79 3.06
C ARG A 7 -12.09 15.99 4.56
N SER A 8 -11.09 15.73 5.42
CA SER A 8 -11.18 15.97 6.86
C SER A 8 -9.84 16.43 7.44
N PHE A 9 -9.90 17.16 8.55
CA PHE A 9 -8.71 17.65 9.25
C PHE A 9 -7.90 16.50 9.87
N PHE A 10 -8.59 15.53 10.51
CA PHE A 10 -7.98 14.31 10.99
C PHE A 10 -8.00 13.24 9.91
N LEU A 11 -6.92 12.49 9.79
CA LEU A 11 -6.81 11.35 8.88
C LEU A 11 -6.88 10.05 9.68
N GLY A 12 -7.68 9.11 9.20
CA GLY A 12 -7.66 7.73 9.66
C GLY A 12 -6.49 6.96 9.04
N GLY A 13 -6.21 5.76 9.55
CA GLY A 13 -5.22 4.89 8.95
C GLY A 13 -5.45 3.44 9.33
N PHE A 14 -5.19 2.56 8.37
CA PHE A 14 -5.24 1.10 8.53
C PHE A 14 -3.86 0.55 8.25
N GLU A 15 -3.31 -0.19 9.23
CA GLU A 15 -2.00 -0.79 9.08
C GLU A 15 -2.01 -1.81 7.92
N CYS A 16 -1.06 -1.67 7.00
CA CYS A 16 -1.05 -2.40 5.74
C CYS A 16 0.31 -3.04 5.39
N SER A 17 1.21 -3.15 6.36
CA SER A 17 2.51 -3.77 6.20
C SER A 17 2.40 -5.24 5.77
N THR A 18 3.19 -5.65 4.77
CA THR A 18 3.16 -7.00 4.19
C THR A 18 4.55 -7.60 3.97
N HIS A 19 5.52 -7.30 4.84
CA HIS A 19 6.90 -7.72 4.66
C HIS A 19 7.18 -9.17 5.09
N ARG A 20 8.30 -9.73 4.60
CA ARG A 20 8.83 -11.01 5.06
C ARG A 20 9.55 -10.87 6.39
N LEU A 21 9.26 -11.78 7.32
CA LEU A 21 10.01 -11.95 8.56
C LEU A 21 11.28 -12.78 8.31
N ARG A 22 12.24 -12.71 9.22
CA ARG A 22 13.52 -13.45 9.11
C ARG A 22 13.34 -14.98 9.01
N ASN A 23 12.27 -15.52 9.56
CA ASN A 23 11.92 -16.94 9.43
C ASN A 23 11.22 -17.30 8.11
N GLY A 24 11.12 -16.35 7.17
CA GLY A 24 10.49 -16.52 5.88
C GLY A 24 8.96 -16.38 5.86
N LYS A 25 8.32 -16.28 7.04
CA LYS A 25 6.87 -16.04 7.11
C LYS A 25 6.55 -14.62 6.62
N ARG A 26 5.50 -14.46 5.84
CA ARG A 26 4.98 -13.12 5.50
C ARG A 26 4.10 -12.61 6.62
N LEU A 27 4.37 -11.40 7.07
CA LEU A 27 3.45 -10.62 7.86
C LEU A 27 2.51 -9.88 6.89
N ASP A 28 1.21 -10.06 7.04
CA ASP A 28 0.16 -9.36 6.28
C ASP A 28 -0.84 -8.79 7.28
N LEU A 29 -0.75 -7.49 7.54
CA LEU A 29 -1.59 -6.85 8.55
C LEU A 29 -2.99 -6.54 8.03
N LEU A 30 -3.20 -6.42 6.74
CA LEU A 30 -4.56 -6.35 6.17
C LEU A 30 -5.33 -7.65 6.37
N GLU A 31 -4.65 -8.80 6.26
CA GLU A 31 -5.23 -10.10 6.57
C GLU A 31 -5.43 -10.29 8.08
N ALA A 32 -4.39 -10.00 8.88
CA ALA A 32 -4.41 -10.19 10.33
C ALA A 32 -5.50 -9.35 11.02
N THR A 33 -5.76 -8.14 10.55
CA THR A 33 -6.84 -7.27 11.04
C THR A 33 -8.18 -7.53 10.39
N ARG A 34 -8.21 -8.33 9.32
CA ARG A 34 -9.39 -8.58 8.47
C ARG A 34 -9.97 -7.30 7.86
N HIS A 35 -9.14 -6.25 7.71
CA HIS A 35 -9.61 -4.96 7.20
C HIS A 35 -10.26 -5.09 5.82
N ALA A 36 -9.70 -5.89 4.91
CA ALA A 36 -10.30 -6.09 3.58
C ALA A 36 -11.72 -6.67 3.63
N GLU A 37 -12.05 -7.45 4.68
CA GLU A 37 -13.39 -8.00 4.90
C GLU A 37 -14.35 -6.98 5.53
N PHE A 38 -13.85 -6.18 6.50
CA PHE A 38 -14.67 -5.23 7.26
C PHE A 38 -14.56 -3.79 6.75
N VAL A 39 -13.88 -3.57 5.65
CA VAL A 39 -13.49 -2.23 5.14
C VAL A 39 -14.66 -1.25 5.07
N GLN A 40 -15.83 -1.67 4.63
CA GLN A 40 -17.00 -0.80 4.54
C GLN A 40 -17.49 -0.35 5.91
N ALA A 41 -17.49 -1.25 6.89
CA ALA A 41 -17.85 -0.95 8.27
C ALA A 41 -16.80 -0.05 8.92
N ASP A 42 -15.52 -0.31 8.67
CA ASP A 42 -14.41 0.47 9.20
C ASP A 42 -14.43 1.91 8.67
N TYR A 43 -14.69 2.11 7.37
CA TYR A 43 -14.83 3.45 6.80
C TYR A 43 -16.04 4.20 7.38
N ARG A 44 -17.19 3.54 7.57
CA ARG A 44 -18.35 4.16 8.21
C ARG A 44 -18.06 4.57 9.65
N ARG A 45 -17.36 3.75 10.42
CA ARG A 45 -16.95 4.10 11.80
C ARG A 45 -16.04 5.33 11.86
N LEU A 46 -15.12 5.49 10.90
CA LEU A 46 -14.32 6.71 10.78
C LEU A 46 -15.23 7.93 10.49
N GLN A 47 -16.18 7.80 9.57
CA GLN A 47 -17.10 8.87 9.21
C GLN A 47 -18.01 9.30 10.36
N GLU A 48 -18.43 8.36 11.21
CA GLU A 48 -19.16 8.65 12.46
C GLU A 48 -18.36 9.56 13.42
N GLN A 49 -17.03 9.54 13.31
CA GLN A 49 -16.13 10.43 14.06
C GLN A 49 -15.71 11.69 13.27
N GLY A 50 -16.34 11.96 12.13
CA GLY A 50 -16.00 13.11 11.29
C GLY A 50 -14.72 12.95 10.48
N ILE A 51 -14.22 11.72 10.31
CA ILE A 51 -13.00 11.41 9.55
C ILE A 51 -13.41 10.87 8.16
N TYR A 52 -13.12 11.65 7.12
CA TYR A 52 -13.49 11.34 5.72
C TYR A 52 -12.30 11.07 4.80
N SER A 53 -11.08 11.13 5.34
CA SER A 53 -9.86 10.75 4.65
C SER A 53 -9.11 9.72 5.47
N ALA A 54 -8.64 8.64 4.85
CA ALA A 54 -7.92 7.58 5.53
C ALA A 54 -6.78 7.05 4.66
N ARG A 55 -5.70 6.57 5.29
CA ARG A 55 -4.63 5.84 4.63
C ARG A 55 -4.90 4.34 4.73
N SER A 56 -4.76 3.64 3.63
CA SER A 56 -4.79 2.18 3.54
C SER A 56 -3.82 1.73 2.45
N GLY A 57 -3.46 0.46 2.41
CA GLY A 57 -2.48 -0.02 1.46
C GLY A 57 -2.97 -1.16 0.58
N ILE A 58 -2.16 -1.47 -0.41
CA ILE A 58 -2.38 -2.61 -1.28
C ILE A 58 -1.34 -3.71 -1.00
N ARG A 59 -1.68 -4.92 -1.38
CA ARG A 59 -0.83 -6.11 -1.24
C ARG A 59 -0.17 -6.43 -2.57
N TRP A 60 0.92 -5.71 -2.91
CA TRP A 60 1.60 -5.90 -4.20
C TRP A 60 1.95 -7.36 -4.48
N HIS A 61 2.38 -8.11 -3.47
CA HIS A 61 2.71 -9.52 -3.58
C HIS A 61 1.54 -10.45 -3.98
N LEU A 62 0.29 -10.01 -3.78
CA LEU A 62 -0.91 -10.71 -4.26
C LEU A 62 -1.40 -10.17 -5.60
N ILE A 63 -1.17 -8.88 -5.86
CA ILE A 63 -1.62 -8.22 -7.09
C ILE A 63 -0.80 -8.69 -8.28
N GLU A 64 0.52 -8.74 -8.17
CA GLU A 64 1.38 -9.16 -9.27
C GLU A 64 1.58 -10.68 -9.25
N THR A 65 0.72 -11.42 -9.95
CA THR A 65 0.70 -12.89 -10.00
C THR A 65 1.84 -13.49 -10.83
N ALA A 66 2.37 -12.72 -11.76
CA ALA A 66 3.59 -12.99 -12.53
C ALA A 66 4.16 -11.65 -13.01
N PRO A 67 5.43 -11.55 -13.43
CA PRO A 67 6.01 -10.30 -13.88
C PRO A 67 5.11 -9.56 -14.87
N TYR A 68 4.69 -8.34 -14.52
CA TYR A 68 3.80 -7.46 -15.30
C TYR A 68 2.37 -8.03 -15.54
N ARG A 69 1.94 -9.03 -14.76
CA ARG A 69 0.57 -9.56 -14.80
C ARG A 69 -0.12 -9.29 -13.47
N TYR A 70 -1.24 -8.59 -13.52
CA TYR A 70 -1.91 -8.07 -12.33
C TYR A 70 -3.31 -8.67 -12.15
N ASP A 71 -3.59 -9.12 -10.94
CA ASP A 71 -4.91 -9.48 -10.44
C ASP A 71 -5.23 -8.56 -9.24
N PHE A 72 -6.20 -7.69 -9.42
CA PHE A 72 -6.61 -6.74 -8.40
C PHE A 72 -7.71 -7.25 -7.46
N SER A 73 -8.05 -8.52 -7.50
CA SER A 73 -9.10 -9.11 -6.66
C SER A 73 -8.90 -8.83 -5.16
N SER A 74 -7.64 -8.74 -4.69
CA SER A 74 -7.31 -8.42 -3.30
C SER A 74 -7.44 -6.94 -2.94
N ALA A 75 -7.50 -6.02 -3.91
CA ALA A 75 -7.64 -4.58 -3.69
C ALA A 75 -9.04 -4.06 -4.00
N LEU A 76 -9.73 -4.67 -4.96
CA LEU A 76 -11.04 -4.22 -5.43
C LEU A 76 -12.10 -4.05 -4.33
N PRO A 77 -12.22 -4.92 -3.32
CA PRO A 77 -13.19 -4.71 -2.23
C PRO A 77 -12.96 -3.40 -1.48
N MET A 78 -11.70 -3.04 -1.21
CA MET A 78 -11.34 -1.80 -0.52
C MET A 78 -11.58 -0.57 -1.41
N VAL A 79 -11.22 -0.65 -2.70
CA VAL A 79 -11.45 0.44 -3.67
C VAL A 79 -12.95 0.71 -3.81
N ARG A 80 -13.77 -0.32 -3.96
CA ARG A 80 -15.21 -0.18 -4.09
C ARG A 80 -15.87 0.31 -2.80
N ALA A 81 -15.43 -0.18 -1.64
CA ALA A 81 -15.90 0.32 -0.36
C ALA A 81 -15.60 1.81 -0.17
N ALA A 82 -14.41 2.28 -0.61
CA ALA A 82 -14.06 3.70 -0.57
C ALA A 82 -15.02 4.53 -1.44
N ARG A 83 -15.26 4.09 -2.68
CA ARG A 83 -16.23 4.72 -3.59
C ARG A 83 -17.64 4.75 -2.99
N ASP A 84 -18.13 3.59 -2.55
CA ASP A 84 -19.53 3.42 -2.11
C ASP A 84 -19.82 4.13 -0.78
N THR A 85 -18.82 4.34 0.06
CA THR A 85 -18.92 5.14 1.30
C THR A 85 -18.56 6.60 1.10
N GLY A 86 -17.92 6.96 0.00
CA GLY A 86 -17.38 8.30 -0.21
C GLY A 86 -16.12 8.58 0.63
N MET A 87 -15.43 7.56 1.15
CA MET A 87 -14.17 7.72 1.85
C MET A 87 -13.07 8.10 0.86
N GLN A 88 -12.32 9.17 1.15
CA GLN A 88 -11.10 9.48 0.42
C GLN A 88 -9.96 8.63 0.95
N VAL A 89 -9.33 7.83 0.09
CA VAL A 89 -8.24 6.95 0.51
C VAL A 89 -6.91 7.40 -0.08
N ILE A 90 -5.90 7.50 0.79
CA ILE A 90 -4.49 7.64 0.41
C ILE A 90 -3.93 6.22 0.31
N TRP A 91 -3.67 5.77 -0.91
CA TRP A 91 -3.24 4.40 -1.18
C TRP A 91 -1.73 4.24 -1.03
N ASP A 92 -1.33 3.40 -0.09
CA ASP A 92 0.05 2.99 0.12
C ASP A 92 0.40 1.84 -0.84
N LEU A 93 1.29 2.09 -1.79
CA LEU A 93 1.61 1.13 -2.84
C LEU A 93 2.62 0.07 -2.41
N CYS A 94 3.53 0.44 -1.51
CA CYS A 94 4.53 -0.47 -0.97
C CYS A 94 4.80 -0.20 0.51
N HIS A 95 4.11 -0.94 1.38
CA HIS A 95 4.39 -0.95 2.82
C HIS A 95 5.24 -2.16 3.16
N TYR A 96 6.51 -2.12 2.69
CA TYR A 96 7.59 -3.08 2.91
C TYR A 96 7.35 -4.48 2.32
N GLY A 97 6.35 -4.66 1.46
CA GLY A 97 6.04 -5.94 0.84
C GLY A 97 5.96 -5.87 -0.69
N TRP A 98 6.63 -6.80 -1.35
CA TRP A 98 6.65 -6.97 -2.79
C TRP A 98 6.64 -8.45 -3.18
N PRO A 99 6.48 -8.80 -4.48
CA PRO A 99 6.48 -10.19 -4.95
C PRO A 99 7.73 -10.96 -4.55
N ASP A 100 7.55 -12.22 -4.17
CA ASP A 100 8.66 -13.09 -3.80
C ASP A 100 9.63 -13.29 -4.99
N GLY A 101 10.91 -13.37 -4.69
CA GLY A 101 11.97 -13.53 -5.69
C GLY A 101 12.33 -12.26 -6.46
N LEU A 102 11.63 -11.14 -6.23
CA LEU A 102 12.03 -9.85 -6.78
C LEU A 102 13.08 -9.20 -5.88
N ASP A 103 14.29 -9.01 -6.40
CA ASP A 103 15.38 -8.37 -5.68
C ASP A 103 15.27 -6.85 -5.76
N ILE A 104 15.07 -6.21 -4.59
CA ILE A 104 14.88 -4.76 -4.48
C ILE A 104 16.11 -3.97 -4.96
N PHE A 105 17.30 -4.56 -4.93
CA PHE A 105 18.55 -3.93 -5.38
C PHE A 105 18.79 -4.03 -6.89
N ARG A 106 17.83 -4.58 -7.63
CA ARG A 106 17.95 -4.72 -9.09
C ARG A 106 17.08 -3.69 -9.81
N PRO A 107 17.52 -3.16 -10.96
CA PRO A 107 16.74 -2.22 -11.76
C PRO A 107 15.33 -2.73 -12.13
N GLU A 108 15.17 -4.06 -12.14
CA GLU A 108 13.89 -4.71 -12.40
C GLU A 108 12.84 -4.39 -11.33
N PHE A 109 13.25 -4.18 -10.06
CA PHE A 109 12.34 -3.77 -9.00
C PHE A 109 11.65 -2.44 -9.36
N VAL A 110 12.44 -1.43 -9.74
CA VAL A 110 11.92 -0.10 -10.10
C VAL A 110 10.97 -0.19 -11.29
N LYS A 111 11.31 -0.96 -12.30
CA LYS A 111 10.47 -1.15 -13.51
C LYS A 111 9.13 -1.80 -13.16
N ARG A 112 9.17 -2.90 -12.38
CA ARG A 112 7.95 -3.62 -11.97
C ARG A 112 7.11 -2.80 -11.02
N PHE A 113 7.72 -2.08 -10.08
CA PHE A 113 7.01 -1.16 -9.19
C PHE A 113 6.29 -0.07 -9.97
N ALA A 114 6.97 0.60 -10.90
CA ALA A 114 6.36 1.65 -11.73
C ALA A 114 5.21 1.11 -12.59
N ALA A 115 5.37 -0.07 -13.19
CA ALA A 115 4.32 -0.70 -13.99
C ALA A 115 3.10 -1.10 -13.13
N MET A 116 3.33 -1.65 -11.93
CA MET A 116 2.26 -1.98 -10.97
C MET A 116 1.53 -0.70 -10.52
N ALA A 117 2.27 0.35 -10.16
CA ALA A 117 1.69 1.63 -9.76
C ALA A 117 0.81 2.24 -10.87
N GLN A 118 1.28 2.19 -12.12
CA GLN A 118 0.52 2.64 -13.28
C GLN A 118 -0.77 1.82 -13.49
N ALA A 119 -0.67 0.49 -13.37
CA ALA A 119 -1.82 -0.40 -13.52
C ALA A 119 -2.86 -0.16 -12.41
N PHE A 120 -2.41 0.03 -11.15
CA PHE A 120 -3.31 0.34 -10.04
C PHE A 120 -3.97 1.72 -10.19
N ALA A 121 -3.22 2.74 -10.60
CA ALA A 121 -3.80 4.05 -10.91
C ALA A 121 -4.84 3.97 -12.04
N GLY A 122 -4.62 3.10 -13.02
CA GLY A 122 -5.60 2.79 -14.06
C GLY A 122 -6.87 2.15 -13.50
N LEU A 123 -6.73 1.21 -12.57
CA LEU A 123 -7.86 0.60 -11.85
C LEU A 123 -8.66 1.67 -11.11
N LEU A 124 -8.00 2.54 -10.32
CA LEU A 124 -8.67 3.59 -9.54
C LEU A 124 -9.51 4.50 -10.44
N ARG A 125 -8.96 4.95 -11.58
CA ARG A 125 -9.71 5.74 -12.55
C ARG A 125 -10.91 4.99 -13.12
N ASN A 126 -10.77 3.71 -13.45
CA ASN A 126 -11.87 2.89 -13.94
C ASN A 126 -12.98 2.69 -12.90
N GLU A 127 -12.64 2.74 -11.61
CA GLU A 127 -13.59 2.67 -10.50
C GLU A 127 -14.10 4.08 -10.07
N GLY A 128 -13.71 5.16 -10.80
CA GLY A 128 -14.25 6.50 -10.64
C GLY A 128 -13.42 7.46 -9.77
N ASP A 129 -12.16 7.12 -9.48
CA ASP A 129 -11.21 8.01 -8.80
C ASP A 129 -10.24 8.63 -9.81
N ASP A 130 -10.58 9.81 -10.32
CA ASP A 130 -9.79 10.50 -11.36
C ASP A 130 -8.55 11.22 -10.83
N ALA A 131 -8.47 11.43 -9.50
CA ALA A 131 -7.38 12.13 -8.84
C ALA A 131 -6.90 11.38 -7.58
N PRO A 132 -6.41 10.12 -7.72
CA PRO A 132 -6.05 9.29 -6.59
C PRO A 132 -4.87 9.85 -5.81
N LEU A 133 -4.94 9.75 -4.48
CA LEU A 133 -3.84 10.07 -3.59
C LEU A 133 -3.01 8.80 -3.35
N LEU A 134 -1.71 8.90 -3.61
CA LEU A 134 -0.80 7.74 -3.53
C LEU A 134 0.38 8.04 -2.61
N THR A 135 0.73 7.09 -1.75
CA THR A 135 2.02 7.00 -1.06
C THR A 135 2.84 5.92 -1.77
N PRO A 136 3.89 6.27 -2.52
CA PRO A 136 4.65 5.25 -3.27
C PRO A 136 5.28 4.19 -2.36
N ILE A 137 6.06 4.62 -1.36
CA ILE A 137 6.72 3.73 -0.40
C ILE A 137 6.55 4.32 0.99
N ASN A 138 6.15 3.50 1.96
CA ASN A 138 6.05 3.92 3.34
C ASN A 138 7.43 4.20 3.94
N GLU A 139 7.57 5.32 4.66
CA GLU A 139 8.74 5.67 5.50
C GLU A 139 10.09 5.33 4.86
N ILE A 140 10.38 5.91 3.72
CA ILE A 140 11.53 5.54 2.88
C ILE A 140 12.86 5.58 3.65
N SER A 141 13.05 6.56 4.55
CA SER A 141 14.27 6.70 5.36
C SER A 141 14.39 5.59 6.41
N PHE A 142 13.27 5.24 7.07
CA PHE A 142 13.24 4.12 8.01
C PHE A 142 13.50 2.81 7.27
N PHE A 143 12.85 2.61 6.13
CA PHE A 143 13.01 1.40 5.32
C PHE A 143 14.46 1.22 4.83
N SER A 144 15.07 2.29 4.30
CA SER A 144 16.48 2.29 3.89
C SER A 144 17.41 1.90 5.05
N TRP A 145 17.21 2.49 6.23
CA TRP A 145 17.99 2.14 7.40
C TRP A 145 17.71 0.71 7.90
N ALA A 146 16.44 0.35 8.12
CA ALA A 146 16.08 -0.93 8.75
C ALA A 146 16.35 -2.13 7.84
N ALA A 147 16.08 -1.99 6.54
CA ALA A 147 16.17 -3.07 5.57
C ALA A 147 17.51 -3.12 4.84
N GLY A 148 18.11 -1.97 4.59
CA GLY A 148 19.34 -1.84 3.82
C GLY A 148 20.61 -1.69 4.67
N GLU A 149 20.54 -1.01 5.82
CA GLU A 149 21.75 -0.69 6.60
C GLU A 149 22.01 -1.67 7.74
N VAL A 150 20.98 -2.04 8.54
CA VAL A 150 21.16 -2.73 9.83
C VAL A 150 20.56 -4.13 9.91
N GLU A 151 20.13 -4.73 8.81
CA GLU A 151 19.55 -6.09 8.76
C GLU A 151 18.33 -6.31 9.67
N TYR A 152 17.60 -5.26 10.02
CA TYR A 152 16.45 -5.37 10.92
C TYR A 152 15.21 -5.93 10.22
N MET A 153 15.03 -5.62 8.96
CA MET A 153 13.84 -5.88 8.16
C MET A 153 14.21 -6.47 6.79
N ASN A 154 13.29 -7.19 6.14
CA ASN A 154 13.47 -7.68 4.76
C ASN A 154 13.85 -6.52 3.82
N PRO A 155 14.94 -6.68 3.00
CA PRO A 155 15.68 -7.86 2.61
C PRO A 155 16.84 -8.25 3.54
N PHE A 156 16.95 -7.72 4.74
CA PHE A 156 17.98 -8.00 5.74
C PHE A 156 19.41 -7.70 5.24
N ALA A 157 19.56 -6.65 4.47
CA ALA A 157 20.84 -6.22 3.96
C ALA A 157 21.62 -5.38 5.01
N ARG A 158 22.94 -5.35 4.87
CA ARG A 158 23.86 -4.58 5.70
C ARG A 158 24.71 -3.65 4.85
N GLY A 159 24.85 -2.39 5.28
CA GLY A 159 25.71 -1.40 4.64
C GLY A 159 25.27 -1.00 3.23
N ARG A 160 24.00 -1.22 2.89
CA ARG A 160 23.40 -0.94 1.58
C ARG A 160 22.22 0.04 1.65
N GLY A 161 22.11 0.78 2.75
CA GLY A 161 20.98 1.71 2.95
C GLY A 161 20.85 2.76 1.84
N LEU A 162 21.96 3.23 1.26
CA LEU A 162 21.92 4.21 0.18
C LEU A 162 21.53 3.61 -1.20
N GLU A 163 21.42 2.29 -1.32
CA GLU A 163 20.98 1.63 -2.54
C GLU A 163 19.47 1.39 -2.58
N LEU A 164 18.79 1.58 -1.44
CA LEU A 164 17.34 1.50 -1.26
C LEU A 164 16.70 2.89 -1.32
#